data_a5ccb03b73908b28e2be1acefbff3a66
#
_entry.id   a5ccb03b73908b28e2be1acefbff3a66
#
_cell.length_a   1.000
_cell.length_b   1.000
_cell.length_c   1.000
_cell.angle_alpha   90.00
_cell.angle_beta   90.00
_cell.angle_gamma   90.00
#
_symmetry.space_group_name_H-M   'P 1'
#
loop_
_entity.id
_entity.type
_entity.pdbx_description
1 polymer ?
#
loop_
_entity_poly.entity_id
_entity_poly.type
_entity_poly.pdbx_seq_one_letter_code
_entity_poly.pdbx_strand_id
1 'polypeptide(L)'
;MKKIIAFMLTMTLALSVTACGGGNKGGAAANDTEGKTAVDILNDAWAVYEEDEKFAIAGGDYENMVMDAPGTVNVSDGETLDALLGFPAASADKIDDAASLMHMMNQNTFTAGVYHVTKADDVQAVADALKENIMNRQWMCGFPDDLVIFSVGANYVVAVFGAEDIVDNFEDALESSYASTKTLYDEDLSF
;
A
#
# COMPACT_ATOMS: atom_id res chain seq x y z
N MET A 1 64.41 27.67 43.26
CA MET A 1 64.44 26.46 44.11
C MET A 1 63.04 25.80 44.11
N LYS A 2 63.04 24.54 43.92
CA LYS A 2 61.93 23.58 44.07
C LYS A 2 61.00 23.39 42.90
N LYS A 3 61.25 22.31 42.25
CA LYS A 3 60.58 21.46 41.31
C LYS A 3 59.16 21.04 41.79
N ILE A 4 58.17 21.11 40.90
CA ILE A 4 56.96 20.29 41.02
C ILE A 4 56.67 19.64 39.69
N ILE A 5 56.64 18.34 39.72
CA ILE A 5 56.37 17.43 38.62
C ILE A 5 54.87 17.39 38.42
N ALA A 6 54.40 17.73 37.24
CA ALA A 6 53.00 17.56 36.84
C ALA A 6 52.86 16.27 36.03
N PHE A 7 52.01 15.38 36.55
CA PHE A 7 51.65 14.12 35.94
C PHE A 7 50.60 14.37 34.86
N MET A 8 50.97 14.12 33.63
CA MET A 8 50.03 14.14 32.48
C MET A 8 49.24 12.84 32.48
N LEU A 9 47.93 12.98 32.64
CA LEU A 9 46.98 11.89 32.35
C LEU A 9 46.29 12.25 31.01
N THR A 10 46.76 11.63 29.93
CA THR A 10 46.18 11.73 28.60
C THR A 10 44.96 10.81 28.51
N MET A 11 43.78 11.44 28.57
CA MET A 11 42.52 10.76 28.29
C MET A 11 42.18 10.97 26.81
N THR A 12 42.47 9.96 26.00
CA THR A 12 42.09 9.92 24.58
C THR A 12 40.60 9.67 24.44
N LEU A 13 39.87 10.74 24.16
CA LEU A 13 38.47 10.67 23.81
C LEU A 13 38.38 10.36 22.30
N ALA A 14 38.04 9.13 21.96
CA ALA A 14 37.74 8.77 20.56
C ALA A 14 36.37 9.37 20.19
N LEU A 15 36.38 10.49 19.47
CA LEU A 15 35.21 10.99 18.76
C LEU A 15 35.00 10.11 17.52
N SER A 16 34.00 9.25 17.55
CA SER A 16 33.42 8.67 16.36
C SER A 16 32.60 9.73 15.62
N VAL A 17 33.21 10.35 14.64
CA VAL A 17 32.54 11.21 13.66
C VAL A 17 31.70 10.31 12.77
N THR A 18 30.40 10.23 13.01
CA THR A 18 29.45 9.75 12.02
C THR A 18 29.32 10.83 10.95
N ALA A 19 30.03 10.63 9.86
CA ALA A 19 29.88 11.44 8.66
C ALA A 19 28.49 11.22 8.07
N CYS A 20 27.61 12.20 8.22
CA CYS A 20 26.47 12.39 7.35
C CYS A 20 27.00 12.81 5.97
N GLY A 21 27.12 11.85 5.08
CA GLY A 21 27.52 12.05 3.68
C GLY A 21 26.40 11.60 2.78
N GLY A 22 25.87 12.53 1.99
CA GLY A 22 24.71 12.41 1.15
C GLY A 22 24.73 11.31 0.11
N GLY A 23 23.53 10.88 -0.23
CA GLY A 23 23.12 10.45 -1.56
C GLY A 23 23.72 9.16 -2.07
N ASN A 24 23.16 8.02 -1.69
CA ASN A 24 23.13 6.89 -2.60
C ASN A 24 21.71 6.28 -2.59
N LYS A 25 20.86 6.70 -3.52
CA LYS A 25 19.63 6.02 -3.86
C LYS A 25 20.01 4.72 -4.58
N GLY A 26 20.11 3.64 -3.85
CA GLY A 26 20.48 2.33 -4.34
C GLY A 26 20.71 1.34 -3.19
N GLY A 27 19.95 1.48 -2.10
CA GLY A 27 19.82 0.43 -1.08
C GLY A 27 18.69 -0.51 -1.53
N ALA A 28 18.88 -1.83 -1.36
CA ALA A 28 17.79 -2.77 -1.43
C ALA A 28 16.65 -2.21 -0.58
N ALA A 29 15.45 -2.11 -1.16
CA ALA A 29 14.27 -1.66 -0.43
C ALA A 29 14.20 -2.49 0.86
N ALA A 30 14.16 -1.81 2.00
CA ALA A 30 13.93 -2.48 3.27
C ALA A 30 12.65 -3.30 3.10
N ASN A 31 12.62 -4.53 3.61
CA ASN A 31 11.43 -5.36 3.57
C ASN A 31 10.44 -4.83 4.61
N ASP A 32 9.85 -3.66 4.31
CA ASP A 32 8.92 -2.93 5.17
C ASP A 32 7.54 -3.61 5.27
N THR A 33 7.33 -4.66 4.46
CA THR A 33 6.13 -5.52 4.49
C THR A 33 6.36 -6.85 5.22
N GLU A 34 7.52 -7.09 5.84
CA GLU A 34 7.79 -8.36 6.53
C GLU A 34 6.82 -8.60 7.69
N GLY A 35 6.09 -9.72 7.65
CA GLY A 35 5.12 -10.10 8.66
C GLY A 35 3.81 -9.31 8.61
N LYS A 36 3.59 -8.48 7.60
CA LYS A 36 2.33 -7.80 7.35
C LYS A 36 1.35 -8.71 6.63
N THR A 37 0.06 -8.50 6.88
CA THR A 37 -1.05 -9.03 6.08
C THR A 37 -1.59 -7.94 5.15
N ALA A 38 -2.43 -8.32 4.18
CA ALA A 38 -3.06 -7.35 3.29
C ALA A 38 -3.88 -6.30 4.07
N VAL A 39 -4.58 -6.72 5.14
CA VAL A 39 -5.35 -5.81 5.98
C VAL A 39 -4.46 -4.87 6.80
N ASP A 40 -3.26 -5.30 7.19
CA ASP A 40 -2.31 -4.43 7.91
C ASP A 40 -1.83 -3.29 7.02
N ILE A 41 -1.60 -3.55 5.72
CA ILE A 41 -1.18 -2.51 4.77
C ILE A 41 -2.25 -1.42 4.65
N LEU A 42 -3.52 -1.80 4.52
CA LEU A 42 -4.62 -0.84 4.47
C LEU A 42 -4.80 -0.08 5.80
N ASN A 43 -4.65 -0.76 6.93
CA ASN A 43 -4.73 -0.11 8.23
C ASN A 43 -3.61 0.91 8.43
N ASP A 44 -2.38 0.58 8.03
CA ASP A 44 -1.24 1.49 8.16
C ASP A 44 -1.43 2.74 7.27
N ALA A 45 -1.88 2.57 6.02
CA ALA A 45 -2.21 3.69 5.14
C ALA A 45 -3.36 4.54 5.69
N TRP A 46 -4.46 3.92 6.16
CA TRP A 46 -5.60 4.65 6.72
C TRP A 46 -5.27 5.38 8.03
N ALA A 47 -4.31 4.88 8.79
CA ALA A 47 -3.92 5.48 10.08
C ALA A 47 -3.21 6.83 9.93
N VAL A 48 -2.61 7.14 8.78
CA VAL A 48 -1.91 8.41 8.53
C VAL A 48 -2.79 9.50 7.93
N TYR A 49 -4.04 9.18 7.55
CA TYR A 49 -5.01 10.19 7.11
C TYR A 49 -5.28 11.21 8.21
N GLU A 50 -5.30 12.49 7.85
CA GLU A 50 -5.75 13.54 8.74
C GLU A 50 -7.26 13.43 8.98
N GLU A 51 -7.76 13.95 10.13
CA GLU A 51 -9.17 13.77 10.52
C GLU A 51 -10.17 14.43 9.55
N ASP A 52 -9.78 15.48 8.84
CA ASP A 52 -10.60 16.19 7.86
C ASP A 52 -10.56 15.55 6.45
N GLU A 53 -9.65 14.62 6.23
CA GLU A 53 -9.57 13.81 5.00
C GLU A 53 -10.35 12.50 5.12
N LYS A 54 -10.66 12.08 6.36
CA LYS A 54 -11.37 10.83 6.61
C LYS A 54 -12.83 10.88 6.18
N PHE A 55 -13.27 9.82 5.57
CA PHE A 55 -14.66 9.60 5.15
C PHE A 55 -15.18 8.28 5.73
N ALA A 56 -16.49 8.02 5.62
CA ALA A 56 -17.09 6.79 6.07
C ALA A 56 -16.64 5.60 5.21
N ILE A 57 -16.00 4.63 5.83
CA ILE A 57 -15.42 3.46 5.17
C ILE A 57 -16.07 2.16 5.62
N ALA A 58 -15.96 1.15 4.77
CA ALA A 58 -16.20 -0.26 5.10
C ALA A 58 -15.11 -1.11 4.42
N GLY A 59 -14.79 -2.25 5.00
CA GLY A 59 -13.87 -3.22 4.45
C GLY A 59 -14.41 -4.64 4.51
N GLY A 60 -13.63 -5.61 4.04
CA GLY A 60 -14.02 -7.00 3.98
C GLY A 60 -14.83 -7.36 2.75
N ASP A 61 -15.55 -8.47 2.81
CA ASP A 61 -16.41 -8.96 1.74
C ASP A 61 -17.91 -8.98 2.18
N TYR A 62 -18.79 -9.48 1.30
CA TYR A 62 -20.23 -9.51 1.56
C TYR A 62 -20.63 -10.36 2.77
N GLU A 63 -19.83 -11.36 3.14
CA GLU A 63 -20.10 -12.25 4.27
C GLU A 63 -19.44 -11.72 5.57
N ASN A 64 -18.33 -11.00 5.44
CA ASN A 64 -17.49 -10.55 6.54
C ASN A 64 -17.21 -9.04 6.46
N MET A 65 -18.26 -8.25 6.30
CA MET A 65 -18.13 -6.79 6.23
C MET A 65 -17.70 -6.22 7.58
N VAL A 66 -16.69 -5.33 7.53
CA VAL A 66 -16.20 -4.58 8.68
C VAL A 66 -16.55 -3.11 8.49
N MET A 67 -17.22 -2.52 9.47
CA MET A 67 -17.58 -1.10 9.44
C MET A 67 -16.45 -0.26 10.05
N ASP A 68 -16.22 0.91 9.48
CA ASP A 68 -15.26 1.91 9.94
C ASP A 68 -13.78 1.43 9.97
N ALA A 69 -13.48 0.35 9.23
CA ALA A 69 -12.12 -0.20 9.13
C ALA A 69 -11.93 -1.01 7.84
N PRO A 70 -10.67 -1.21 7.39
CA PRO A 70 -10.34 -2.22 6.39
C PRO A 70 -10.70 -3.63 6.87
N GLY A 71 -10.97 -4.53 5.92
CA GLY A 71 -11.31 -5.91 6.25
C GLY A 71 -10.74 -6.92 5.25
N THR A 72 -10.55 -8.17 5.71
CA THR A 72 -10.07 -9.26 4.86
C THR A 72 -11.13 -9.72 3.88
N VAL A 73 -10.71 -10.15 2.70
CA VAL A 73 -11.56 -10.67 1.64
C VAL A 73 -11.23 -12.14 1.40
N ASN A 74 -12.24 -12.97 1.21
CA ASN A 74 -12.06 -14.39 0.94
C ASN A 74 -11.48 -14.62 -0.47
N VAL A 75 -10.20 -14.97 -0.54
CA VAL A 75 -9.49 -15.22 -1.82
C VAL A 75 -10.00 -16.45 -2.58
N SER A 76 -10.75 -17.33 -1.92
CA SER A 76 -11.34 -18.52 -2.58
C SER A 76 -12.61 -18.19 -3.37
N ASP A 77 -13.19 -17.01 -3.18
CA ASP A 77 -14.37 -16.53 -3.87
C ASP A 77 -13.99 -15.52 -4.97
N GLY A 78 -13.64 -16.06 -6.15
CA GLY A 78 -13.25 -15.25 -7.29
C GLY A 78 -14.36 -14.35 -7.83
N GLU A 79 -15.64 -14.70 -7.65
CA GLU A 79 -16.76 -13.86 -8.07
C GLU A 79 -16.86 -12.62 -7.18
N THR A 80 -16.70 -12.78 -5.86
CA THR A 80 -16.68 -11.67 -4.91
C THR A 80 -15.44 -10.79 -5.11
N LEU A 81 -14.26 -11.37 -5.35
CA LEU A 81 -13.04 -10.61 -5.67
C LEU A 81 -13.25 -9.71 -6.89
N ASP A 82 -13.83 -10.25 -7.97
CA ASP A 82 -14.09 -9.48 -9.18
C ASP A 82 -15.18 -8.43 -8.97
N ALA A 83 -16.31 -8.83 -8.41
CA ALA A 83 -17.44 -7.91 -8.20
C ALA A 83 -17.08 -6.73 -7.29
N LEU A 84 -16.32 -7.00 -6.22
CA LEU A 84 -16.01 -6.02 -5.18
C LEU A 84 -14.79 -5.15 -5.54
N LEU A 85 -13.71 -5.80 -5.98
CA LEU A 85 -12.39 -5.18 -6.12
C LEU A 85 -11.89 -5.08 -7.57
N GLY A 86 -12.65 -5.61 -8.53
CA GLY A 86 -12.18 -5.72 -9.90
C GLY A 86 -11.00 -6.69 -10.07
N PHE A 87 -10.77 -7.57 -9.08
CA PHE A 87 -9.71 -8.57 -9.19
C PHE A 87 -10.20 -9.75 -10.03
N PRO A 88 -9.53 -10.07 -11.16
CA PRO A 88 -10.04 -11.09 -12.07
C PRO A 88 -10.00 -12.48 -11.44
N ALA A 89 -11.15 -13.18 -11.40
CA ALA A 89 -11.29 -14.51 -10.82
C ALA A 89 -10.28 -15.55 -11.39
N ALA A 90 -9.84 -15.36 -12.63
CA ALA A 90 -8.84 -16.20 -13.29
C ALA A 90 -7.42 -16.07 -12.67
N SER A 91 -7.17 -15.05 -11.89
CA SER A 91 -5.89 -14.80 -11.19
C SER A 91 -5.94 -15.12 -9.70
N ALA A 92 -7.07 -15.62 -9.17
CA ALA A 92 -7.24 -15.88 -7.75
C ALA A 92 -6.27 -16.94 -7.19
N ASP A 93 -5.79 -17.84 -8.01
CA ASP A 93 -4.78 -18.86 -7.65
C ASP A 93 -3.37 -18.29 -7.44
N LYS A 94 -3.14 -17.01 -7.79
CA LYS A 94 -1.86 -16.32 -7.61
C LYS A 94 -1.74 -15.60 -6.28
N ILE A 95 -2.84 -15.46 -5.54
CA ILE A 95 -2.89 -14.75 -4.26
C ILE A 95 -3.31 -15.68 -3.15
N ASP A 96 -2.86 -15.41 -1.92
CA ASP A 96 -3.24 -16.18 -0.72
C ASP A 96 -3.78 -15.31 0.42
N ASP A 97 -3.72 -13.97 0.25
CA ASP A 97 -4.34 -13.01 1.17
C ASP A 97 -4.84 -11.79 0.38
N ALA A 98 -5.98 -11.25 0.80
CA ALA A 98 -6.55 -10.03 0.24
C ALA A 98 -7.33 -9.24 1.30
N ALA A 99 -7.36 -7.92 1.12
CA ALA A 99 -8.14 -7.01 1.94
C ALA A 99 -8.74 -5.89 1.11
N SER A 100 -9.80 -5.28 1.62
CA SER A 100 -10.50 -4.17 1.01
C SER A 100 -10.68 -3.00 1.96
N LEU A 101 -10.73 -1.81 1.37
CA LEU A 101 -11.16 -0.57 2.00
C LEU A 101 -11.98 0.21 0.97
N MET A 102 -13.23 0.52 1.30
CA MET A 102 -14.16 1.10 0.34
C MET A 102 -14.93 2.26 0.97
N HIS A 103 -15.31 3.24 0.14
CA HIS A 103 -16.24 4.27 0.55
C HIS A 103 -17.63 3.65 0.82
N MET A 104 -18.12 3.80 2.06
CA MET A 104 -19.34 3.11 2.53
C MET A 104 -20.60 3.44 1.70
N MET A 105 -20.71 4.67 1.18
CA MET A 105 -21.89 5.13 0.45
C MET A 105 -21.86 4.78 -1.04
N ASN A 106 -20.68 4.77 -1.65
CA ASN A 106 -20.50 4.45 -3.07
C ASN A 106 -19.07 3.98 -3.36
N GLN A 107 -18.91 2.72 -3.68
CA GLN A 107 -17.62 2.09 -3.97
C GLN A 107 -16.89 2.74 -5.16
N ASN A 108 -17.62 3.29 -6.14
CA ASN A 108 -17.01 3.98 -7.27
C ASN A 108 -16.36 5.33 -6.88
N THR A 109 -16.67 5.86 -5.70
CA THR A 109 -16.00 7.04 -5.15
C THR A 109 -14.63 6.70 -4.59
N PHE A 110 -14.48 5.50 -4.02
CA PHE A 110 -13.19 4.98 -3.56
C PHE A 110 -13.29 3.49 -3.26
N THR A 111 -12.38 2.72 -3.83
CA THR A 111 -12.13 1.32 -3.49
C THR A 111 -10.63 1.05 -3.58
N ALA A 112 -10.05 0.58 -2.49
CA ALA A 112 -8.68 0.06 -2.44
C ALA A 112 -8.70 -1.43 -2.13
N GLY A 113 -7.98 -2.22 -2.93
CA GLY A 113 -7.73 -3.64 -2.73
C GLY A 113 -6.25 -3.90 -2.55
N VAL A 114 -5.87 -4.69 -1.55
CA VAL A 114 -4.51 -5.17 -1.34
C VAL A 114 -4.47 -6.67 -1.49
N TYR A 115 -3.47 -7.18 -2.20
CA TYR A 115 -3.32 -8.59 -2.55
C TYR A 115 -1.90 -9.07 -2.25
N HIS A 116 -1.77 -10.12 -1.44
CA HIS A 116 -0.49 -10.81 -1.30
C HIS A 116 -0.33 -11.85 -2.40
N VAL A 117 0.66 -11.64 -3.26
CA VAL A 117 0.98 -12.53 -4.39
C VAL A 117 1.95 -13.61 -3.91
N THR A 118 1.57 -14.88 -4.10
CA THR A 118 2.33 -16.04 -3.60
C THR A 118 3.75 -16.14 -4.14
N LYS A 119 4.00 -15.55 -5.32
CA LYS A 119 5.32 -15.52 -5.97
C LYS A 119 5.64 -14.12 -6.45
N ALA A 120 6.77 -13.57 -6.04
CA ALA A 120 7.22 -12.23 -6.45
C ALA A 120 7.28 -12.07 -7.99
N ASP A 121 7.59 -13.13 -8.72
CA ASP A 121 7.65 -13.11 -10.19
C ASP A 121 6.26 -12.93 -10.85
N ASP A 122 5.17 -13.20 -10.13
CA ASP A 122 3.79 -13.02 -10.61
C ASP A 122 3.23 -11.61 -10.33
N VAL A 123 3.91 -10.76 -9.56
CA VAL A 123 3.43 -9.41 -9.18
C VAL A 123 3.03 -8.58 -10.40
N GLN A 124 3.89 -8.52 -11.41
CA GLN A 124 3.58 -7.78 -12.63
C GLN A 124 2.37 -8.37 -13.37
N ALA A 125 2.28 -9.69 -13.49
CA ALA A 125 1.17 -10.35 -14.16
C ALA A 125 -0.17 -10.14 -13.44
N VAL A 126 -0.16 -10.06 -12.10
CA VAL A 126 -1.34 -9.72 -11.29
C VAL A 126 -1.74 -8.27 -11.51
N ALA A 127 -0.78 -7.34 -11.52
CA ALA A 127 -1.05 -5.92 -11.79
C ALA A 127 -1.61 -5.70 -13.21
N ASP A 128 -1.06 -6.37 -14.24
CA ASP A 128 -1.54 -6.31 -15.61
C ASP A 128 -3.00 -6.79 -15.71
N ALA A 129 -3.30 -7.91 -15.05
CA ALA A 129 -4.64 -8.49 -15.05
C ALA A 129 -5.67 -7.61 -14.31
N LEU A 130 -5.28 -7.00 -13.19
CA LEU A 130 -6.09 -6.01 -12.46
C LEU A 130 -6.40 -4.80 -13.35
N LYS A 131 -5.36 -4.21 -13.95
CA LYS A 131 -5.52 -3.07 -14.86
C LYS A 131 -6.51 -3.41 -15.98
N GLU A 132 -6.28 -4.51 -16.71
CA GLU A 132 -7.13 -4.92 -17.83
C GLU A 132 -8.59 -5.11 -17.37
N ASN A 133 -8.80 -5.77 -16.23
CA ASN A 133 -10.14 -6.06 -15.73
C ASN A 133 -10.89 -4.80 -15.29
N ILE A 134 -10.23 -3.89 -14.57
CA ILE A 134 -10.84 -2.64 -14.08
C ILE A 134 -11.11 -1.68 -15.25
N MET A 135 -10.17 -1.51 -16.18
CA MET A 135 -10.33 -0.66 -17.36
C MET A 135 -11.48 -1.10 -18.28
N ASN A 136 -11.77 -2.41 -18.35
CA ASN A 136 -12.85 -2.96 -19.16
C ASN A 136 -14.18 -3.11 -18.39
N ARG A 137 -14.23 -2.71 -17.11
CA ARG A 137 -15.41 -2.87 -16.28
C ARG A 137 -16.55 -1.97 -16.74
N GLN A 138 -17.77 -2.49 -16.71
CA GLN A 138 -18.97 -1.68 -16.91
C GLN A 138 -19.39 -1.06 -15.58
N TRP A 139 -19.16 0.24 -15.46
CA TRP A 139 -19.52 1.01 -14.27
C TRP A 139 -21.01 1.31 -14.22
N MET A 140 -21.61 1.21 -13.02
CA MET A 140 -22.99 1.57 -12.73
C MET A 140 -23.03 2.45 -11.48
N CYS A 141 -23.97 3.38 -11.40
CA CYS A 141 -24.15 4.30 -10.26
C CYS A 141 -22.97 5.28 -10.04
N GLY A 142 -22.36 5.73 -11.12
CA GLY A 142 -21.21 6.65 -11.14
C GLY A 142 -20.00 5.99 -11.80
N PHE A 143 -19.01 6.81 -12.10
CA PHE A 143 -17.75 6.40 -12.71
C PHE A 143 -16.63 6.83 -11.78
N PRO A 144 -15.63 5.99 -11.50
CA PRO A 144 -14.37 6.46 -10.93
C PRO A 144 -13.64 7.31 -11.96
N ASP A 145 -12.85 8.27 -11.48
CA ASP A 145 -12.05 9.15 -12.34
C ASP A 145 -10.70 8.53 -12.62
N ASP A 146 -10.14 7.80 -11.63
CA ASP A 146 -8.76 7.36 -11.63
C ASP A 146 -8.57 5.92 -11.15
N LEU A 147 -7.50 5.26 -11.66
CA LEU A 147 -7.02 3.94 -11.25
C LEU A 147 -5.51 3.97 -11.08
N VAL A 148 -5.03 3.74 -9.86
CA VAL A 148 -3.60 3.57 -9.61
C VAL A 148 -3.31 2.17 -9.07
N ILE A 149 -2.27 1.52 -9.60
CA ILE A 149 -1.83 0.21 -9.16
C ILE A 149 -0.37 0.29 -8.72
N PHE A 150 -0.10 -0.20 -7.52
CA PHE A 150 1.22 -0.18 -6.91
C PHE A 150 1.73 -1.60 -6.66
N SER A 151 3.06 -1.73 -6.60
CA SER A 151 3.70 -2.81 -5.85
C SER A 151 4.21 -2.27 -4.52
N VAL A 152 4.07 -3.04 -3.44
CA VAL A 152 4.57 -2.73 -2.10
C VAL A 152 5.41 -3.90 -1.61
N GLY A 153 6.64 -3.64 -1.20
CA GLY A 153 7.59 -4.71 -0.89
C GLY A 153 7.87 -5.62 -2.08
N ALA A 154 8.03 -6.90 -1.81
CA ALA A 154 8.34 -7.90 -2.84
C ALA A 154 7.09 -8.56 -3.45
N ASN A 155 6.00 -8.67 -2.67
CA ASN A 155 4.89 -9.58 -2.96
C ASN A 155 3.51 -8.96 -2.86
N TYR A 156 3.38 -7.66 -2.57
CA TYR A 156 2.06 -7.04 -2.52
C TYR A 156 1.77 -6.23 -3.78
N VAL A 157 0.52 -6.37 -4.25
CA VAL A 157 -0.09 -5.47 -5.23
C VAL A 157 -1.21 -4.73 -4.54
N VAL A 158 -1.27 -3.44 -4.75
CA VAL A 158 -2.35 -2.57 -4.28
C VAL A 158 -3.00 -1.93 -5.50
N ALA A 159 -4.31 -2.05 -5.63
CA ALA A 159 -5.07 -1.35 -6.65
C ALA A 159 -6.07 -0.43 -5.98
N VAL A 160 -6.11 0.83 -6.38
CA VAL A 160 -7.06 1.82 -5.91
C VAL A 160 -7.73 2.49 -7.10
N PHE A 161 -9.03 2.67 -7.02
CA PHE A 161 -9.79 3.44 -8.00
C PHE A 161 -10.86 4.29 -7.31
N GLY A 162 -11.18 5.44 -7.88
CA GLY A 162 -12.18 6.34 -7.31
C GLY A 162 -12.12 7.74 -7.88
N ALA A 163 -12.57 8.72 -7.09
CA ALA A 163 -12.42 10.13 -7.39
C ALA A 163 -10.94 10.52 -7.24
N GLU A 164 -10.42 11.30 -8.17
CA GLU A 164 -9.01 11.68 -8.30
C GLU A 164 -8.42 12.17 -6.95
N ASP A 165 -9.07 13.15 -6.31
CA ASP A 165 -8.61 13.73 -5.03
C ASP A 165 -8.53 12.72 -3.87
N ILE A 166 -9.39 11.69 -3.87
CA ILE A 166 -9.39 10.65 -2.83
C ILE A 166 -8.34 9.59 -3.14
N VAL A 167 -8.11 9.27 -4.40
CA VAL A 167 -7.06 8.35 -4.84
C VAL A 167 -5.69 8.94 -4.55
N ASP A 168 -5.47 10.23 -4.86
CA ASP A 168 -4.23 10.95 -4.55
C ASP A 168 -3.89 10.91 -3.05
N ASN A 169 -4.88 11.20 -2.19
CA ASN A 169 -4.69 11.12 -0.73
C ASN A 169 -4.30 9.70 -0.26
N PHE A 170 -4.85 8.66 -0.89
CA PHE A 170 -4.49 7.28 -0.57
C PHE A 170 -3.07 6.94 -1.06
N GLU A 171 -2.67 7.42 -2.23
CA GLU A 171 -1.31 7.26 -2.74
C GLU A 171 -0.29 7.88 -1.78
N ASP A 172 -0.49 9.15 -1.39
CA ASP A 172 0.37 9.85 -0.43
C ASP A 172 0.47 9.08 0.90
N ALA A 173 -0.66 8.56 1.41
CA ALA A 173 -0.72 7.78 2.63
C ALA A 173 0.03 6.46 2.52
N LEU A 174 -0.12 5.74 1.40
CA LEU A 174 0.57 4.47 1.13
C LEU A 174 2.08 4.68 1.00
N GLU A 175 2.52 5.69 0.24
CA GLU A 175 3.94 6.01 0.07
C GLU A 175 4.60 6.48 1.36
N SER A 176 3.85 7.23 2.18
CA SER A 176 4.30 7.63 3.52
C SER A 176 4.49 6.45 4.46
N SER A 177 3.62 5.42 4.35
CA SER A 177 3.65 4.24 5.20
C SER A 177 4.69 3.21 4.75
N TYR A 178 4.94 3.10 3.44
CA TYR A 178 5.80 2.07 2.84
C TYR A 178 6.77 2.66 1.82
N ALA A 179 8.03 2.81 2.22
CA ALA A 179 9.10 3.33 1.35
C ALA A 179 9.41 2.42 0.14
N SER A 180 8.93 1.18 0.16
CA SER A 180 9.05 0.22 -0.94
C SER A 180 7.97 0.37 -2.00
N THR A 181 6.98 1.24 -1.80
CA THR A 181 5.90 1.51 -2.77
C THR A 181 6.46 1.96 -4.12
N LYS A 182 5.90 1.39 -5.18
CA LYS A 182 6.21 1.76 -6.56
C LYS A 182 4.95 1.76 -7.38
N THR A 183 4.64 2.86 -8.04
CA THR A 183 3.56 2.94 -9.02
C THR A 183 3.88 2.08 -10.22
N LEU A 184 2.99 1.15 -10.54
CA LEU A 184 3.06 0.28 -11.72
C LEU A 184 2.19 0.82 -12.85
N TYR A 185 1.02 1.33 -12.51
CA TYR A 185 0.03 1.94 -13.42
C TYR A 185 -0.65 3.11 -12.75
N ASP A 186 -0.93 4.12 -13.57
CA ASP A 186 -1.66 5.34 -13.24
C ASP A 186 -2.48 5.66 -14.49
N GLU A 187 -3.82 5.46 -14.43
CA GLU A 187 -4.71 5.43 -15.60
C GLU A 187 -5.98 6.25 -15.34
N ASP A 188 -6.27 7.16 -16.26
CA ASP A 188 -7.52 7.94 -16.29
C ASP A 188 -8.69 7.02 -16.70
N LEU A 189 -9.72 6.93 -15.86
CA LEU A 189 -10.97 6.20 -16.10
C LEU A 189 -12.10 7.11 -16.55
N SER A 190 -11.87 8.43 -16.67
CA SER A 190 -12.88 9.39 -17.12
C SER A 190 -13.23 9.15 -18.58
N PHE A 191 -14.54 9.16 -18.90
CA PHE A 191 -15.09 8.88 -20.22
C PHE A 191 -15.70 10.14 -20.86
#